data_663d3f753eaae428f7bd9eed702b742d
#
_entry.id   663d3f753eaae428f7bd9eed702b742d
#
_cell.length_a   1.000
_cell.length_b   1.000
_cell.length_c   1.000
_cell.angle_alpha   90.00
_cell.angle_beta   90.00
_cell.angle_gamma   90.00
#
_symmetry.space_group_name_H-M   'P 1'
#
loop_
_entity.id
_entity.type
_entity.pdbx_description
1 polymer ?
#
loop_
_entity_poly.entity_id
_entity_poly.type
_entity_poly.pdbx_seq_one_letter_code
_entity_poly.pdbx_strand_id
1 'polypeptide(L)'
;MFTKKETDFCKGIAIVLMLFHHLFNDFEEYAGYIVDYRPFTPDRLTFLALLSKVCVAIFVFLSGYGIAAVYQKTFGDREPEKKEIVIFSWNRYWKLMSGYWFVFVLVLLCQPLGRTIVDAYGTSMKESILYFIIDFLGLSYLFSTPTLNPTWWY
;
A
#
# COMPACT_ATOMS: atom_id res chain seq x y z
N MET A 1 -22.20 6.56 13.28
CA MET A 1 -20.75 6.31 13.35
C MET A 1 -20.53 4.84 13.05
N PHE A 2 -19.60 4.48 12.15
CA PHE A 2 -19.34 3.08 11.83
C PHE A 2 -18.84 2.32 13.05
N THR A 3 -19.39 1.13 13.27
CA THR A 3 -18.89 0.20 14.29
C THR A 3 -17.58 -0.43 13.82
N LYS A 4 -16.83 -1.02 14.75
CA LYS A 4 -15.61 -1.76 14.40
C LYS A 4 -15.90 -2.92 13.44
N LYS A 5 -17.02 -3.64 13.64
CA LYS A 5 -17.41 -4.77 12.77
C LYS A 5 -17.69 -4.32 11.33
N GLU A 6 -18.41 -3.21 11.15
CA GLU A 6 -18.69 -2.65 9.83
C GLU A 6 -17.41 -2.18 9.12
N THR A 7 -16.51 -1.54 9.86
CA THR A 7 -15.21 -1.13 9.34
C THR A 7 -14.36 -2.33 8.90
N ASP A 8 -14.33 -3.39 9.71
CA ASP A 8 -13.56 -4.60 9.39
C ASP A 8 -14.18 -5.36 8.22
N PHE A 9 -15.51 -5.36 8.09
CA PHE A 9 -16.21 -5.92 6.93
C PHE A 9 -15.86 -5.16 5.63
N CYS A 10 -15.91 -3.82 5.65
CA CYS A 10 -15.51 -3.01 4.50
C CYS A 10 -14.05 -3.23 4.09
N LYS A 11 -13.14 -3.37 5.06
CA LYS A 11 -11.74 -3.73 4.79
C LYS A 11 -11.62 -5.10 4.13
N GLY A 12 -12.39 -6.08 4.60
CA GLY A 12 -12.42 -7.41 4.01
C GLY A 12 -12.82 -7.39 2.53
N ILE A 13 -13.89 -6.65 2.21
CA ILE A 13 -14.31 -6.44 0.81
C ILE A 13 -13.21 -5.76 0.01
N ALA A 14 -12.61 -4.70 0.53
CA ALA A 14 -11.54 -3.98 -0.15
C ALA A 14 -10.32 -4.87 -0.42
N ILE A 15 -9.95 -5.77 0.51
CA ILE A 15 -8.86 -6.75 0.31
C ILE A 15 -9.20 -7.73 -0.81
N VAL A 16 -10.43 -8.27 -0.84
CA VAL A 16 -10.85 -9.19 -1.90
C VAL A 16 -10.82 -8.50 -3.27
N LEU A 17 -11.32 -7.27 -3.37
CA LEU A 17 -11.27 -6.47 -4.60
C LEU A 17 -9.81 -6.18 -5.03
N MET A 18 -8.94 -5.88 -4.07
CA MET A 18 -7.51 -5.64 -4.34
C MET A 18 -6.83 -6.90 -4.89
N LEU A 19 -7.08 -8.07 -4.27
CA LEU A 19 -6.54 -9.34 -4.75
C LEU A 19 -7.05 -9.65 -6.16
N PHE A 20 -8.36 -9.46 -6.40
CA PHE A 20 -8.95 -9.65 -7.72
C PHE A 20 -8.33 -8.71 -8.77
N HIS A 21 -8.12 -7.44 -8.41
CA HIS A 21 -7.44 -6.49 -9.28
C HIS A 21 -6.04 -6.97 -9.67
N HIS A 22 -5.22 -7.34 -8.70
CA HIS A 22 -3.85 -7.80 -8.97
C HIS A 22 -3.78 -9.11 -9.73
N LEU A 23 -4.72 -10.01 -9.52
CA LEU A 23 -4.74 -11.29 -10.24
C LEU A 23 -5.18 -11.17 -11.71
N PHE A 24 -6.01 -10.19 -12.06
CA PHE A 24 -6.64 -10.13 -13.38
C PHE A 24 -6.45 -8.81 -14.13
N ASN A 25 -5.59 -7.93 -13.62
CA ASN A 25 -5.31 -6.64 -14.27
C ASN A 25 -4.40 -6.78 -15.48
N ASP A 26 -3.49 -7.74 -15.46
CA ASP A 26 -2.52 -7.96 -16.53
C ASP A 26 -2.39 -9.45 -16.87
N PHE A 27 -2.78 -9.81 -18.10
CA PHE A 27 -2.70 -11.20 -18.57
C PHE A 27 -1.33 -11.52 -19.17
N GLU A 28 -0.47 -10.55 -19.44
CA GLU A 28 0.89 -10.79 -19.92
C GLU A 28 1.71 -11.53 -18.86
N GLU A 29 1.40 -11.35 -17.57
CA GLU A 29 2.02 -12.10 -16.47
C GLU A 29 1.74 -13.61 -16.55
N TYR A 30 0.67 -14.03 -17.25
CA TYR A 30 0.31 -15.43 -17.45
C TYR A 30 0.80 -15.97 -18.80
N ALA A 31 1.62 -15.22 -19.54
CA ALA A 31 2.20 -15.66 -20.80
C ALA A 31 2.98 -16.98 -20.60
N GLY A 32 2.58 -18.03 -21.32
CA GLY A 32 3.15 -19.36 -21.18
C GLY A 32 2.34 -20.35 -20.33
N TYR A 33 1.26 -19.91 -19.69
CA TYR A 33 0.31 -20.77 -18.99
C TYR A 33 -0.99 -20.91 -19.78
N ILE A 34 -1.59 -22.11 -19.74
CA ILE A 34 -2.93 -22.35 -20.27
C ILE A 34 -3.92 -22.03 -19.16
N VAL A 35 -4.57 -20.86 -19.24
CA VAL A 35 -5.54 -20.42 -18.24
C VAL A 35 -6.96 -20.54 -18.79
N ASP A 36 -7.84 -21.20 -18.06
CA ASP A 36 -9.26 -21.28 -18.38
C ASP A 36 -10.02 -20.15 -17.67
N TYR A 37 -10.50 -19.20 -18.45
CA TYR A 37 -11.22 -18.02 -17.93
C TYR A 37 -12.74 -18.21 -17.84
N ARG A 38 -13.25 -19.39 -18.19
CA ARG A 38 -14.71 -19.62 -18.14
C ARG A 38 -15.28 -19.46 -16.73
N PRO A 39 -16.45 -18.86 -16.55
CA PRO A 39 -17.44 -18.46 -17.58
C PRO A 39 -17.20 -17.07 -18.21
N PHE A 40 -16.13 -16.39 -17.88
CA PHE A 40 -15.81 -15.05 -18.40
C PHE A 40 -14.90 -15.12 -19.62
N THR A 41 -14.71 -13.96 -20.26
CA THR A 41 -13.66 -13.74 -21.26
C THR A 41 -12.53 -12.93 -20.62
N PRO A 42 -11.27 -12.99 -21.12
CA PRO A 42 -10.16 -12.19 -20.64
C PRO A 42 -10.51 -10.70 -20.52
N ASP A 43 -11.10 -10.11 -21.56
CA ASP A 43 -11.46 -8.68 -21.59
C ASP A 43 -12.45 -8.30 -20.49
N ARG A 44 -13.44 -9.16 -20.21
CA ARG A 44 -14.41 -8.91 -19.12
C ARG A 44 -13.75 -8.98 -17.75
N LEU A 45 -12.82 -9.93 -17.58
CA LEU A 45 -12.08 -10.03 -16.31
C LEU A 45 -11.18 -8.83 -16.10
N THR A 46 -10.46 -8.38 -17.13
CA THR A 46 -9.67 -7.14 -17.05
C THR A 46 -10.54 -5.94 -16.72
N PHE A 47 -11.70 -5.81 -17.36
CA PHE A 47 -12.63 -4.72 -17.05
C PHE A 47 -13.10 -4.76 -15.59
N LEU A 48 -13.47 -5.95 -15.09
CA LEU A 48 -13.87 -6.11 -13.67
C LEU A 48 -12.70 -5.86 -12.72
N ALA A 49 -11.49 -6.27 -13.09
CA ALA A 49 -10.29 -6.00 -12.33
C ALA A 49 -9.98 -4.50 -12.25
N LEU A 50 -10.17 -3.76 -13.35
CA LEU A 50 -10.03 -2.31 -13.36
C LEU A 50 -11.08 -1.62 -12.47
N LEU A 51 -12.34 -2.07 -12.50
CA LEU A 51 -13.38 -1.57 -11.59
C LEU A 51 -13.03 -1.86 -10.12
N SER A 52 -12.34 -2.95 -9.85
CA SER A 52 -11.93 -3.35 -8.50
C SER A 52 -10.91 -2.41 -7.87
N LYS A 53 -10.30 -1.46 -8.64
CA LYS A 53 -9.50 -0.33 -8.11
C LYS A 53 -10.27 0.53 -7.10
N VAL A 54 -11.59 0.45 -7.05
CA VAL A 54 -12.39 1.11 -6.01
C VAL A 54 -11.93 0.71 -4.60
N CYS A 55 -11.25 -0.41 -4.43
CA CYS A 55 -10.66 -0.82 -3.16
C CYS A 55 -9.74 0.25 -2.57
N VAL A 56 -8.99 0.98 -3.41
CA VAL A 56 -8.12 2.08 -2.98
C VAL A 56 -8.94 3.20 -2.34
N ALA A 57 -10.05 3.60 -2.98
CA ALA A 57 -10.93 4.61 -2.44
C ALA A 57 -11.55 4.18 -1.09
N ILE A 58 -11.92 2.91 -0.96
CA ILE A 58 -12.42 2.34 0.30
C ILE A 58 -11.35 2.44 1.40
N PHE A 59 -10.09 2.05 1.12
CA PHE A 59 -9.00 2.14 2.10
C PHE A 59 -8.70 3.58 2.50
N VAL A 60 -8.65 4.52 1.55
CA VAL A 60 -8.44 5.94 1.82
C VAL A 60 -9.55 6.49 2.70
N PHE A 61 -10.81 6.20 2.36
CA PHE A 61 -11.98 6.62 3.15
C PHE A 61 -11.92 6.07 4.57
N LEU A 62 -11.69 4.75 4.73
CA LEU A 62 -11.63 4.11 6.05
C LEU A 62 -10.44 4.62 6.89
N SER A 63 -9.32 4.92 6.25
CA SER A 63 -8.15 5.52 6.91
C SER A 63 -8.47 6.92 7.41
N GLY A 64 -9.05 7.78 6.57
CA GLY A 64 -9.47 9.13 6.95
C GLY A 64 -10.51 9.10 8.08
N TYR A 65 -11.53 8.23 7.95
CA TYR A 65 -12.54 8.03 8.98
C TYR A 65 -11.91 7.59 10.31
N GLY A 66 -10.98 6.63 10.27
CA GLY A 66 -10.29 6.15 11.47
C GLY A 66 -9.44 7.24 12.14
N ILE A 67 -8.77 8.09 11.35
CA ILE A 67 -8.02 9.24 11.87
C ILE A 67 -8.97 10.23 12.53
N ALA A 68 -10.07 10.60 11.87
CA ALA A 68 -11.07 11.52 12.39
C ALA A 68 -11.71 11.01 13.69
N ALA A 69 -12.07 9.72 13.74
CA ALA A 69 -12.65 9.11 14.93
C ALA A 69 -11.69 9.13 16.14
N VAL A 70 -10.38 8.87 15.90
CA VAL A 70 -9.39 8.94 16.98
C VAL A 70 -9.07 10.37 17.36
N TYR A 71 -9.03 11.30 16.40
CA TYR A 71 -8.88 12.72 16.66
C TYR A 71 -10.00 13.22 17.59
N GLN A 72 -11.25 12.94 17.22
CA GLN A 72 -12.42 13.30 18.01
C GLN A 72 -12.39 12.67 19.41
N LYS A 73 -11.97 11.40 19.53
CA LYS A 73 -11.82 10.74 20.83
C LYS A 73 -10.73 11.37 21.70
N THR A 74 -9.65 11.87 21.08
CA THR A 74 -8.47 12.40 21.80
C THR A 74 -8.68 13.84 22.23
N PHE A 75 -9.27 14.66 21.37
CA PHE A 75 -9.38 16.11 21.58
C PHE A 75 -10.82 16.58 21.83
N GLY A 76 -11.84 15.81 21.39
CA GLY A 76 -13.24 16.22 21.47
C GLY A 76 -13.50 17.49 20.67
N ASP A 77 -14.19 18.44 21.31
CA ASP A 77 -14.48 19.76 20.73
C ASP A 77 -13.41 20.81 21.11
N ARG A 78 -12.35 20.39 21.80
CA ARG A 78 -11.24 21.26 22.17
C ARG A 78 -10.31 21.47 20.99
N GLU A 79 -9.91 22.71 20.76
CA GLU A 79 -8.82 22.99 19.81
C GLU A 79 -7.47 22.53 20.41
N PRO A 80 -6.77 21.57 19.75
CA PRO A 80 -5.49 21.10 20.23
C PRO A 80 -4.37 22.13 19.96
N GLU A 81 -3.40 22.15 20.84
CA GLU A 81 -2.17 22.92 20.61
C GLU A 81 -1.37 22.33 19.45
N LYS A 82 -0.59 23.17 18.75
CA LYS A 82 0.27 22.74 17.62
C LYS A 82 1.18 21.56 17.98
N LYS A 83 1.72 21.56 19.20
CA LYS A 83 2.58 20.48 19.71
C LYS A 83 1.82 19.15 19.82
N GLU A 84 0.57 19.19 20.27
CA GLU A 84 -0.28 18.00 20.39
C GLU A 84 -0.63 17.42 19.02
N ILE A 85 -0.89 18.28 18.02
CA ILE A 85 -1.13 17.86 16.63
C ILE A 85 0.10 17.17 16.07
N VAL A 86 1.31 17.71 16.28
CA VAL A 86 2.56 17.11 15.81
C VAL A 86 2.76 15.74 16.43
N ILE A 87 2.57 15.60 17.75
CA ILE A 87 2.71 14.32 18.45
C ILE A 87 1.67 13.32 17.95
N PHE A 88 0.42 13.76 17.77
CA PHE A 88 -0.64 12.90 17.22
C PHE A 88 -0.30 12.40 15.82
N SER A 89 0.14 13.28 14.92
CA SER A 89 0.53 12.95 13.55
C SER A 89 1.75 12.01 13.52
N TRP A 90 2.73 12.25 14.36
CA TRP A 90 3.92 11.42 14.49
C TRP A 90 3.57 9.99 14.96
N ASN A 91 2.71 9.86 15.96
CA ASN A 91 2.25 8.55 16.43
C ASN A 91 1.46 7.79 15.35
N ARG A 92 0.72 8.50 14.49
CA ARG A 92 0.03 7.89 13.34
C ARG A 92 0.98 7.44 12.26
N TYR A 93 1.97 8.27 11.95
CA TYR A 93 3.02 7.93 11.01
C TYR A 93 3.77 6.65 11.45
N TRP A 94 4.23 6.59 12.69
CA TRP A 94 4.90 5.40 13.24
C TRP A 94 4.03 4.15 13.15
N LYS A 95 2.78 4.27 13.49
CA LYS A 95 1.85 3.13 13.41
C LYS A 95 1.64 2.64 11.98
N LEU A 96 1.60 3.53 11.00
CA LEU A 96 1.50 3.19 9.59
C LEU A 96 2.80 2.56 9.10
N MET A 97 3.93 3.22 9.38
CA MET A 97 5.25 2.79 8.92
C MET A 97 5.73 1.49 9.56
N SER A 98 5.28 1.14 10.75
CA SER A 98 5.67 -0.13 11.39
C SER A 98 5.27 -1.36 10.57
N GLY A 99 4.07 -1.37 9.99
CA GLY A 99 3.62 -2.42 9.09
C GLY A 99 4.40 -2.42 7.77
N TYR A 100 4.64 -1.24 7.20
CA TYR A 100 5.43 -1.06 6.00
C TYR A 100 6.86 -1.60 6.19
N TRP A 101 7.56 -1.21 7.25
CA TRP A 101 8.92 -1.66 7.52
C TRP A 101 9.01 -3.17 7.76
N PHE A 102 8.00 -3.76 8.38
CA PHE A 102 7.97 -5.21 8.54
C PHE A 102 7.99 -5.92 7.17
N VAL A 103 7.12 -5.49 6.24
CA VAL A 103 7.08 -6.04 4.88
C VAL A 103 8.34 -5.70 4.10
N PHE A 104 8.85 -4.46 4.23
CA PHE A 104 10.09 -4.02 3.59
C PHE A 104 11.28 -4.91 3.96
N VAL A 105 11.46 -5.19 5.25
CA VAL A 105 12.51 -6.10 5.75
C VAL A 105 12.28 -7.52 5.24
N LEU A 106 11.03 -7.99 5.22
CA LEU A 106 10.70 -9.31 4.72
C LEU A 106 11.05 -9.45 3.23
N VAL A 107 10.74 -8.46 2.41
CA VAL A 107 11.12 -8.45 0.98
C VAL A 107 12.63 -8.42 0.82
N LEU A 108 13.37 -7.64 1.62
CA LEU A 108 14.84 -7.64 1.61
C LEU A 108 15.42 -9.03 1.93
N LEU A 109 14.83 -9.74 2.88
CA LEU A 109 15.27 -11.08 3.27
C LEU A 109 14.89 -12.16 2.23
N CYS A 110 13.80 -11.96 1.50
CA CYS A 110 13.32 -12.89 0.48
C CYS A 110 13.95 -12.65 -0.90
N GLN A 111 14.77 -11.60 -1.07
CA GLN A 111 15.46 -11.35 -2.33
C GLN A 111 16.44 -12.49 -2.66
N PRO A 112 16.59 -12.84 -3.95
CA PRO A 112 17.55 -13.87 -4.35
C PRO A 112 18.96 -13.53 -3.85
N LEU A 113 19.63 -14.52 -3.26
CA LEU A 113 21.02 -14.44 -2.84
C LEU A 113 21.89 -13.93 -4.00
N GLY A 114 22.58 -12.80 -3.79
CA GLY A 114 23.44 -12.18 -4.80
C GLY A 114 22.89 -10.89 -5.44
N ARG A 115 21.66 -10.51 -5.18
CA ARG A 115 21.15 -9.21 -5.61
C ARG A 115 21.62 -8.13 -4.64
N THR A 116 22.40 -7.18 -5.15
CA THR A 116 22.87 -6.04 -4.34
C THR A 116 21.82 -4.92 -4.31
N ILE A 117 21.97 -3.98 -3.36
CA ILE A 117 21.14 -2.77 -3.34
C ILE A 117 21.28 -1.99 -4.66
N VAL A 118 22.48 -2.00 -5.27
CA VAL A 118 22.73 -1.37 -6.58
C VAL A 118 21.90 -2.02 -7.67
N ASP A 119 21.78 -3.35 -7.68
CA ASP A 119 20.97 -4.07 -8.67
C ASP A 119 19.48 -3.77 -8.49
N ALA A 120 19.03 -3.57 -7.25
CA ALA A 120 17.63 -3.25 -6.95
C ALA A 120 17.24 -1.84 -7.43
N TYR A 121 18.13 -0.88 -7.31
CA TYR A 121 17.85 0.52 -7.64
C TYR A 121 18.51 0.98 -8.96
N GLY A 122 19.34 0.14 -9.58
CA GLY A 122 19.83 0.32 -10.95
C GLY A 122 20.76 1.51 -11.19
N THR A 123 21.50 1.97 -10.15
CA THR A 123 22.32 3.19 -10.19
C THR A 123 23.68 3.01 -9.52
N SER A 124 24.40 4.10 -9.36
CA SER A 124 25.65 4.10 -8.59
C SER A 124 25.39 3.81 -7.10
N MET A 125 26.41 3.33 -6.38
CA MET A 125 26.31 3.01 -4.95
C MET A 125 25.75 4.17 -4.11
N LYS A 126 26.16 5.41 -4.42
CA LYS A 126 25.70 6.60 -3.68
C LYS A 126 24.23 6.90 -3.90
N GLU A 127 23.78 6.82 -5.15
CA GLU A 127 22.37 7.02 -5.52
C GLU A 127 21.49 5.89 -5.00
N SER A 128 21.97 4.65 -5.04
CA SER A 128 21.27 3.51 -4.48
C SER A 128 21.03 3.62 -2.98
N ILE A 129 22.01 4.11 -2.23
CA ILE A 129 21.83 4.39 -0.79
C ILE A 129 20.80 5.49 -0.56
N LEU A 130 20.84 6.55 -1.36
CA LEU A 130 19.84 7.63 -1.26
C LEU A 130 18.43 7.10 -1.57
N TYR A 131 18.27 6.35 -2.65
CA TYR A 131 16.98 5.77 -3.04
C TYR A 131 16.48 4.74 -2.01
N PHE A 132 17.38 3.97 -1.42
CA PHE A 132 17.05 3.07 -0.32
C PHE A 132 16.48 3.83 0.90
N ILE A 133 17.09 4.96 1.27
CA ILE A 133 16.61 5.79 2.39
C ILE A 133 15.23 6.40 2.06
N ILE A 134 15.07 6.92 0.84
CA ILE A 134 13.80 7.49 0.38
C ILE A 134 12.70 6.42 0.38
N ASP A 135 13.00 5.22 -0.10
CA ASP A 135 12.09 4.08 -0.15
C ASP A 135 11.75 3.59 1.26
N PHE A 136 12.73 3.44 2.13
CA PHE A 136 12.53 3.08 3.53
C PHE A 136 11.63 4.06 4.29
N LEU A 137 11.68 5.34 3.93
CA LEU A 137 10.78 6.37 4.47
C LEU A 137 9.39 6.38 3.79
N GLY A 138 9.16 5.54 2.78
CA GLY A 138 7.92 5.50 2.02
C GLY A 138 7.70 6.71 1.12
N LEU A 139 8.76 7.39 0.70
CA LEU A 139 8.71 8.64 -0.06
C LEU A 139 9.07 8.46 -1.54
N SER A 140 9.38 7.25 -2.00
CA SER A 140 9.84 6.98 -3.36
C SER A 140 8.90 7.52 -4.43
N TYR A 141 7.60 7.38 -4.23
CA TYR A 141 6.61 7.88 -5.18
C TYR A 141 6.56 9.41 -5.26
N LEU A 142 6.70 10.07 -4.10
CA LEU A 142 6.71 11.54 -4.05
C LEU A 142 7.88 12.12 -4.85
N PHE A 143 9.02 11.43 -4.84
CA PHE A 143 10.23 11.84 -5.55
C PHE A 143 10.43 11.13 -6.89
N SER A 144 9.48 10.28 -7.31
CA SER A 144 9.57 9.47 -8.54
C SER A 144 10.88 8.67 -8.64
N THR A 145 11.33 8.12 -7.49
CA THR A 145 12.54 7.31 -7.40
C THR A 145 12.21 5.82 -7.53
N PRO A 146 13.19 4.98 -7.94
CA PRO A 146 13.02 3.53 -7.93
C PRO A 146 12.61 3.01 -6.55
N THR A 147 11.81 1.96 -6.53
CA THR A 147 11.38 1.28 -5.30
C THR A 147 11.81 -0.18 -5.31
N LEU A 148 11.98 -0.76 -4.14
CA LEU A 148 12.32 -2.17 -3.99
C LEU A 148 11.20 -3.07 -4.50
N ASN A 149 9.96 -2.65 -4.34
CA ASN A 149 8.79 -3.34 -4.83
C ASN A 149 7.76 -2.35 -5.38
N PRO A 150 7.54 -2.31 -6.71
CA PRO A 150 6.61 -1.37 -7.34
C PRO A 150 5.14 -1.60 -6.97
N THR A 151 4.79 -2.73 -6.37
CA THR A 151 3.40 -3.07 -6.00
C THR A 151 2.93 -2.46 -4.67
N TRP A 152 3.77 -1.68 -3.99
CA TRP A 152 3.46 -1.13 -2.66
C TRP A 152 2.57 0.12 -2.67
N TRP A 153 2.09 0.53 -3.82
CA TRP A 153 1.43 1.83 -4.06
C TRP A 153 -0.09 1.77 -4.16
N TYR A 154 -0.71 0.82 -3.50
CA TYR A 154 -2.15 0.69 -3.51
C TYR A 154 -2.75 0.68 -2.12
#